data_f9e51e08c33b14fef6d1149be8015828
#
_entry.id   f9e51e08c33b14fef6d1149be8015828
#
_cell.length_a   1.000
_cell.length_b   1.000
_cell.length_c   1.000
_cell.angle_alpha   90.00
_cell.angle_beta   90.00
_cell.angle_gamma   90.00
#
_symmetry.space_group_name_H-M   'P 1'
#
loop_
_entity.id
_entity.type
_entity.pdbx_description
1 polymer ?
#
loop_
_entity_poly.entity_id
_entity_poly.type
_entity_poly.pdbx_seq_one_letter_code
_entity_poly.pdbx_strand_id
1 'polypeptide(L)'
;MKKLNFLCSELSGTGGTETVLIKVLNHLVNKYEITLTLSNVPEEKEWLDKIDTRVKINMFKGKSNISKLLFILKLFLFEKNTDYISLSPKMVLLGSKIKKFLNKKYQVISWFHYSLTDQDMFDTEHTLPYADGHLAISRTIEKQLEDLKIPREKIKLIFNPIEEYDVLPETNNSKEINLFYAGRVMLDGQKNLREMLMGIKEIDNVHLDIYGTGEELESCQNYAGKMGVSKKITWHGWTPDLWNKIKERPSALIMTSKYEGLSMVMLETVARGIPVITSKFKSYDDIVKENINGYSYSLGNIKELTKAIEKVANNALNPIDVKNSISEYYPKEYFKRLDSSLEYFLDS
;
A
#
# COMPACT_ATOMS: atom_id res chain seq x y z
N MET A 1 -9.07 -7.44 28.56
CA MET A 1 -8.36 -7.37 27.28
C MET A 1 -7.30 -6.28 27.38
N LYS A 2 -6.12 -6.47 26.78
CA LYS A 2 -5.13 -5.40 26.60
C LYS A 2 -5.70 -4.30 25.70
N LYS A 3 -5.27 -3.06 25.91
CA LYS A 3 -5.72 -1.91 25.12
C LYS A 3 -4.68 -1.55 24.07
N LEU A 4 -5.12 -1.38 22.83
CA LEU A 4 -4.29 -0.92 21.72
C LEU A 4 -4.86 0.36 21.13
N ASN A 5 -4.02 1.38 20.96
CA ASN A 5 -4.40 2.62 20.30
C ASN A 5 -3.61 2.78 19.00
N PHE A 6 -4.32 2.77 17.87
CA PHE A 6 -3.77 3.03 16.56
C PHE A 6 -3.71 4.53 16.31
N LEU A 7 -2.51 5.06 16.09
CA LEU A 7 -2.27 6.49 15.93
C LEU A 7 -2.02 6.85 14.46
N CYS A 8 -2.93 7.59 13.86
CA CYS A 8 -2.83 8.04 12.47
C CYS A 8 -2.82 9.57 12.38
N SER A 9 -1.99 10.11 11.48
CA SER A 9 -1.91 11.56 11.25
C SER A 9 -2.85 12.02 10.14
N GLU A 10 -2.56 11.64 8.93
CA GLU A 10 -3.30 12.05 7.73
C GLU A 10 -3.70 10.81 6.94
N LEU A 11 -4.99 10.66 6.74
CA LEU A 11 -5.59 9.63 5.91
C LEU A 11 -6.55 10.33 4.96
N SER A 12 -6.43 10.05 3.66
CA SER A 12 -7.30 10.65 2.63
C SER A 12 -8.72 10.09 2.70
N GLY A 13 -8.83 8.83 3.09
CA GLY A 13 -10.08 8.06 3.06
C GLY A 13 -10.25 7.20 1.80
N THR A 14 -9.36 7.35 0.82
CA THR A 14 -9.45 6.68 -0.49
C THR A 14 -8.23 5.83 -0.83
N GLY A 15 -7.28 5.70 0.10
CA GLY A 15 -6.01 5.01 -0.11
C GLY A 15 -6.00 3.53 0.28
N GLY A 16 -4.92 2.84 -0.10
CA GLY A 16 -4.69 1.45 0.29
C GLY A 16 -4.42 1.27 1.79
N THR A 17 -3.93 2.30 2.47
CA THR A 17 -3.67 2.28 3.92
C THR A 17 -4.96 2.10 4.71
N GLU A 18 -6.03 2.81 4.35
CA GLU A 18 -7.33 2.71 5.00
C GLU A 18 -7.94 1.31 4.82
N THR A 19 -7.81 0.73 3.63
CA THR A 19 -8.26 -0.64 3.35
C THR A 19 -7.57 -1.65 4.26
N VAL A 20 -6.26 -1.54 4.43
CA VAL A 20 -5.47 -2.40 5.31
C VAL A 20 -5.84 -2.16 6.78
N LEU A 21 -5.95 -0.90 7.18
CA LEU A 21 -6.29 -0.51 8.55
C LEU A 21 -7.64 -1.08 8.99
N ILE A 22 -8.69 -0.97 8.15
CA ILE A 22 -10.01 -1.56 8.41
C ILE A 22 -9.88 -3.06 8.71
N LYS A 23 -9.20 -3.81 7.84
CA LYS A 23 -9.03 -5.27 8.01
C LYS A 23 -8.33 -5.62 9.30
N VAL A 24 -7.27 -4.90 9.63
CA VAL A 24 -6.47 -5.12 10.84
C VAL A 24 -7.28 -4.78 12.10
N LEU A 25 -7.96 -3.64 12.14
CA LEU A 25 -8.79 -3.25 13.29
C LEU A 25 -9.91 -4.26 13.52
N ASN A 26 -10.63 -4.66 12.46
CA ASN A 26 -11.73 -5.61 12.53
C ASN A 26 -11.28 -7.03 12.95
N HIS A 27 -10.04 -7.42 12.65
CA HIS A 27 -9.47 -8.66 13.16
C HIS A 27 -9.12 -8.55 14.64
N LEU A 28 -8.38 -7.51 15.00
CA LEU A 28 -7.80 -7.37 16.34
C LEU A 28 -8.82 -7.04 17.45
N VAL A 29 -9.97 -6.47 17.10
CA VAL A 29 -11.05 -6.16 18.07
C VAL A 29 -11.58 -7.41 18.79
N ASN A 30 -11.33 -8.60 18.26
CA ASN A 30 -11.67 -9.87 18.91
C ASN A 30 -10.69 -10.25 20.05
N LYS A 31 -9.49 -9.66 20.08
CA LYS A 31 -8.41 -9.95 21.04
C LYS A 31 -8.08 -8.77 21.96
N TYR A 32 -8.27 -7.55 21.49
CA TYR A 32 -7.87 -6.32 22.15
C TYR A 32 -9.03 -5.31 22.25
N GLU A 33 -8.97 -4.43 23.24
CA GLU A 33 -9.80 -3.23 23.27
C GLU A 33 -9.14 -2.17 22.36
N ILE A 34 -9.72 -1.93 21.20
CA ILE A 34 -9.09 -1.11 20.15
C ILE A 34 -9.62 0.33 20.20
N THR A 35 -8.70 1.28 20.12
CA THR A 35 -8.97 2.67 19.82
C THR A 35 -8.26 3.07 18.53
N LEU A 36 -8.94 3.74 17.61
CA LEU A 36 -8.35 4.42 16.46
C LEU A 36 -8.31 5.91 16.76
N THR A 37 -7.13 6.48 16.88
CA THR A 37 -6.93 7.92 17.09
C THR A 37 -6.46 8.59 15.80
N LEU A 38 -7.27 9.54 15.32
CA LEU A 38 -6.99 10.35 14.13
C LEU A 38 -6.62 11.77 14.57
N SER A 39 -5.40 12.23 14.27
CA SER A 39 -4.96 13.58 14.63
C SER A 39 -5.41 14.66 13.64
N ASN A 40 -6.02 14.27 12.55
CA ASN A 40 -6.73 15.13 11.59
C ASN A 40 -8.06 14.47 11.23
N VAL A 41 -9.00 15.29 10.77
CA VAL A 41 -10.25 14.78 10.18
C VAL A 41 -9.92 14.31 8.77
N PRO A 42 -10.25 13.06 8.38
CA PRO A 42 -10.08 12.60 7.00
C PRO A 42 -10.91 13.43 6.03
N GLU A 43 -10.43 13.57 4.80
CA GLU A 43 -11.18 14.25 3.73
C GLU A 43 -12.47 13.46 3.42
N GLU A 44 -12.33 12.15 3.21
CA GLU A 44 -13.45 11.23 3.04
C GLU A 44 -13.61 10.37 4.31
N LYS A 45 -14.83 10.20 4.79
CA LYS A 45 -15.12 9.51 6.05
C LYS A 45 -15.86 8.20 5.91
N GLU A 46 -16.38 7.89 4.73
CA GLU A 46 -17.19 6.70 4.48
C GLU A 46 -16.50 5.38 4.83
N TRP A 47 -15.16 5.36 4.78
CA TRP A 47 -14.39 4.20 5.18
C TRP A 47 -14.50 3.87 6.68
N LEU A 48 -14.78 4.87 7.53
CA LEU A 48 -14.97 4.67 8.97
C LEU A 48 -16.18 3.79 9.26
N ASP A 49 -17.21 3.82 8.41
CA ASP A 49 -18.43 3.02 8.55
C ASP A 49 -18.19 1.52 8.32
N LYS A 50 -17.02 1.18 7.72
CA LYS A 50 -16.58 -0.22 7.51
C LYS A 50 -15.81 -0.80 8.70
N ILE A 51 -15.50 0.02 9.69
CA ILE A 51 -14.82 -0.40 10.92
C ILE A 51 -15.83 -1.01 11.89
N ASP A 52 -15.46 -2.12 12.53
CA ASP A 52 -16.29 -2.78 13.54
C ASP A 52 -16.69 -1.79 14.66
N THR A 53 -17.96 -1.79 15.02
CA THR A 53 -18.54 -0.85 15.98
C THR A 53 -17.94 -0.93 17.39
N ARG A 54 -17.23 -2.01 17.73
CA ARG A 54 -16.47 -2.17 18.98
C ARG A 54 -15.20 -1.35 19.03
N VAL A 55 -14.68 -0.89 17.88
CA VAL A 55 -13.52 -0.01 17.80
C VAL A 55 -13.92 1.40 18.20
N LYS A 56 -13.24 1.97 19.20
CA LYS A 56 -13.46 3.36 19.60
C LYS A 56 -12.73 4.30 18.64
N ILE A 57 -13.46 5.24 18.05
CA ILE A 57 -12.86 6.26 17.16
C ILE A 57 -12.69 7.55 17.95
N ASN A 58 -11.42 7.97 18.14
CA ASN A 58 -11.03 9.20 18.78
C ASN A 58 -10.42 10.18 17.77
N MET A 59 -11.13 11.25 17.45
CA MET A 59 -10.77 12.15 16.36
C MET A 59 -10.55 13.57 16.87
N PHE A 60 -9.39 14.15 16.55
CA PHE A 60 -9.12 15.55 16.82
C PHE A 60 -9.90 16.45 15.83
N LYS A 61 -10.76 17.30 16.37
CA LYS A 61 -11.62 18.23 15.59
C LYS A 61 -11.17 19.69 15.67
N GLY A 62 -10.09 19.98 16.38
CA GLY A 62 -9.55 21.35 16.52
C GLY A 62 -8.77 21.81 15.30
N LYS A 63 -8.54 23.12 15.21
CA LYS A 63 -7.81 23.73 14.09
C LYS A 63 -6.36 24.13 14.44
N SER A 64 -6.02 24.25 15.71
CA SER A 64 -4.71 24.72 16.17
C SER A 64 -3.70 23.59 16.31
N ASN A 65 -2.48 23.78 15.81
CA ASN A 65 -1.38 22.83 15.99
C ASN A 65 -1.03 22.63 17.47
N ILE A 66 -1.18 23.65 18.31
CA ILE A 66 -0.94 23.57 19.75
C ILE A 66 -1.98 22.66 20.41
N SER A 67 -3.27 22.84 20.09
CA SER A 67 -4.33 21.99 20.64
C SER A 67 -4.23 20.55 20.14
N LYS A 68 -3.75 20.33 18.90
CA LYS A 68 -3.43 19.00 18.36
C LYS A 68 -2.30 18.35 19.16
N LEU A 69 -1.22 19.08 19.40
CA LEU A 69 -0.10 18.58 20.22
C LEU A 69 -0.57 18.21 21.64
N LEU A 70 -1.35 19.07 22.27
CA LEU A 70 -1.92 18.80 23.61
C LEU A 70 -2.85 17.58 23.61
N PHE A 71 -3.64 17.38 22.56
CA PHE A 71 -4.46 16.20 22.38
C PHE A 71 -3.61 14.93 22.34
N ILE A 72 -2.55 14.91 21.52
CA ILE A 72 -1.64 13.75 21.41
C ILE A 72 -0.87 13.52 22.71
N LEU A 73 -0.39 14.59 23.37
CA LEU A 73 0.30 14.50 24.65
C LEU A 73 -0.58 13.85 25.72
N LYS A 74 -1.88 14.19 25.78
CA LYS A 74 -2.82 13.60 26.74
C LYS A 74 -2.92 12.09 26.59
N LEU A 75 -2.84 11.52 25.38
CA LEU A 75 -2.88 10.07 25.15
C LEU A 75 -1.71 9.41 25.91
N PHE A 76 -0.49 9.84 25.64
CA PHE A 76 0.72 9.25 26.25
C PHE A 76 0.87 9.52 27.74
N LEU A 77 0.34 10.64 28.24
CA LEU A 77 0.43 11.00 29.64
C LEU A 77 -0.60 10.32 30.52
N PHE A 78 -1.84 10.21 30.08
CA PHE A 78 -2.99 9.88 30.93
C PHE A 78 -3.66 8.55 30.61
N GLU A 79 -3.50 7.99 29.39
CA GLU A 79 -4.00 6.65 29.15
C GLU A 79 -3.22 5.61 29.96
N LYS A 80 -3.94 4.70 30.57
CA LYS A 80 -3.37 3.64 31.42
C LYS A 80 -3.51 2.29 30.73
N ASN A 81 -2.45 1.48 30.83
CA ASN A 81 -2.41 0.11 30.28
C ASN A 81 -2.77 0.06 28.77
N THR A 82 -2.29 1.04 28.00
CA THR A 82 -2.55 1.17 26.58
C THR A 82 -1.22 1.16 25.82
N ASP A 83 -1.07 0.22 24.90
CA ASP A 83 0.05 0.18 23.96
C ASP A 83 -0.35 0.88 22.65
N TYR A 84 0.64 1.33 21.89
CA TYR A 84 0.43 2.19 20.73
C TYR A 84 1.03 1.57 19.47
N ILE A 85 0.21 1.53 18.41
CA ILE A 85 0.67 1.23 17.04
C ILE A 85 0.54 2.52 16.24
N SER A 86 1.66 3.05 15.76
CA SER A 86 1.66 4.37 15.12
C SER A 86 2.02 4.31 13.63
N LEU A 87 1.15 4.88 12.80
CA LEU A 87 1.38 5.13 11.39
C LEU A 87 2.05 6.50 11.17
N SER A 88 2.30 7.24 12.25
CA SER A 88 2.91 8.58 12.22
C SER A 88 4.29 8.59 12.89
N PRO A 89 5.35 8.90 12.16
CA PRO A 89 6.71 8.99 12.73
C PRO A 89 6.82 9.99 13.88
N LYS A 90 6.15 11.13 13.75
CA LYS A 90 6.13 12.17 14.80
C LYS A 90 5.52 11.66 16.10
N MET A 91 4.47 10.82 16.01
CA MET A 91 3.84 10.22 17.20
C MET A 91 4.69 9.11 17.80
N VAL A 92 5.40 8.32 16.96
CA VAL A 92 6.41 7.36 17.44
C VAL A 92 7.45 8.07 18.28
N LEU A 93 8.09 9.11 17.74
CA LEU A 93 9.13 9.86 18.42
C LEU A 93 8.62 10.48 19.74
N LEU A 94 7.45 11.13 19.69
CA LEU A 94 6.86 11.78 20.86
C LEU A 94 6.52 10.77 21.96
N GLY A 95 5.83 9.69 21.63
CA GLY A 95 5.44 8.64 22.57
C GLY A 95 6.65 7.99 23.21
N SER A 96 7.67 7.65 22.41
CA SER A 96 8.90 7.04 22.92
C SER A 96 9.70 7.97 23.83
N LYS A 97 9.78 9.27 23.51
CA LYS A 97 10.44 10.27 24.39
C LYS A 97 9.68 10.43 25.72
N ILE A 98 8.35 10.51 25.68
CA ILE A 98 7.53 10.58 26.90
C ILE A 98 7.71 9.31 27.75
N LYS A 99 7.65 8.13 27.11
CA LYS A 99 7.91 6.83 27.75
C LYS A 99 9.23 6.86 28.53
N LYS A 100 10.32 7.24 27.85
CA LYS A 100 11.65 7.29 28.45
C LYS A 100 11.75 8.31 29.59
N PHE A 101 11.23 9.53 29.39
CA PHE A 101 11.33 10.60 30.37
C PHE A 101 10.51 10.34 31.63
N LEU A 102 9.30 9.77 31.50
CA LEU A 102 8.36 9.50 32.58
C LEU A 102 8.37 8.04 33.07
N ASN A 103 9.32 7.23 32.62
CA ASN A 103 9.43 5.80 32.93
C ASN A 103 8.10 5.04 32.76
N LYS A 104 7.38 5.29 31.64
CA LYS A 104 6.13 4.61 31.32
C LYS A 104 6.41 3.20 30.77
N LYS A 105 5.45 2.29 30.93
CA LYS A 105 5.61 0.87 30.57
C LYS A 105 4.89 0.45 29.29
N TYR A 106 4.23 1.39 28.58
CA TYR A 106 3.58 1.06 27.31
C TYR A 106 4.59 0.82 26.19
N GLN A 107 4.18 0.09 25.18
CA GLN A 107 4.95 -0.11 23.94
C GLN A 107 4.53 0.89 22.87
N VAL A 108 5.49 1.34 22.04
CA VAL A 108 5.26 2.17 20.84
C VAL A 108 5.81 1.43 19.64
N ILE A 109 4.92 0.90 18.84
CA ILE A 109 5.24 0.11 17.65
C ILE A 109 4.99 0.97 16.42
N SER A 110 5.94 1.04 15.49
CA SER A 110 5.76 1.72 14.21
C SER A 110 5.14 0.78 13.17
N TRP A 111 4.26 1.33 12.33
CA TRP A 111 3.65 0.62 11.20
C TRP A 111 3.43 1.58 10.03
N PHE A 112 4.45 1.73 9.17
CA PHE A 112 4.42 2.69 8.07
C PHE A 112 4.10 2.03 6.75
N HIS A 113 3.29 2.72 5.93
CA HIS A 113 2.77 2.24 4.66
C HIS A 113 3.42 2.91 3.44
N TYR A 114 4.60 3.46 3.59
CA TYR A 114 5.38 4.12 2.54
C TYR A 114 6.87 3.81 2.67
N SER A 115 7.63 3.99 1.60
CA SER A 115 9.10 3.82 1.64
C SER A 115 9.73 4.78 2.65
N LEU A 116 10.65 4.27 3.45
CA LEU A 116 11.29 5.05 4.51
C LEU A 116 12.41 5.96 3.98
N THR A 117 13.03 5.60 2.85
CA THR A 117 14.18 6.31 2.29
C THR A 117 13.86 7.16 1.06
N ASP A 118 12.73 6.89 0.38
CA ASP A 118 12.34 7.60 -0.84
C ASP A 118 11.30 8.69 -0.52
N GLN A 119 11.51 9.41 0.59
CA GLN A 119 10.60 10.45 1.09
C GLN A 119 11.35 11.50 1.91
N ASP A 120 10.83 12.74 1.91
CA ASP A 120 11.39 13.88 2.66
C ASP A 120 10.46 14.33 3.82
N MET A 121 9.46 13.50 4.19
CA MET A 121 8.43 13.87 5.16
C MET A 121 8.94 13.91 6.60
N PHE A 122 10.00 13.17 6.90
CA PHE A 122 10.60 13.09 8.24
C PHE A 122 12.02 12.51 8.20
N ASP A 123 12.78 12.80 9.25
CA ASP A 123 14.11 12.24 9.48
C ASP A 123 14.01 10.83 10.06
N THR A 124 14.34 9.83 9.26
CA THR A 124 14.25 8.42 9.62
C THR A 124 15.26 8.03 10.70
N GLU A 125 16.51 8.52 10.61
CA GLU A 125 17.59 8.20 11.53
C GLU A 125 17.31 8.71 12.95
N HIS A 126 16.69 9.89 13.07
CA HIS A 126 16.38 10.51 14.36
C HIS A 126 14.96 10.19 14.87
N THR A 127 14.21 9.34 14.17
CA THR A 127 12.81 9.03 14.52
C THR A 127 12.60 7.55 14.82
N LEU A 128 13.02 6.69 13.90
CA LEU A 128 12.68 5.26 13.95
C LEU A 128 13.38 4.48 15.07
N PRO A 129 14.68 4.73 15.42
CA PRO A 129 15.34 3.96 16.46
C PRO A 129 14.69 4.05 17.84
N TYR A 130 13.80 5.01 18.05
CA TYR A 130 13.10 5.18 19.33
C TYR A 130 11.90 4.26 19.53
N ALA A 131 11.38 3.62 18.48
CA ALA A 131 10.28 2.66 18.61
C ALA A 131 10.73 1.40 19.37
N ASP A 132 9.80 0.80 20.09
CA ASP A 132 10.02 -0.48 20.76
C ASP A 132 10.00 -1.65 19.75
N GLY A 133 9.22 -1.52 18.68
CA GLY A 133 9.13 -2.48 17.60
C GLY A 133 8.66 -1.83 16.27
N HIS A 134 8.84 -2.58 15.19
CA HIS A 134 8.50 -2.15 13.83
C HIS A 134 7.75 -3.27 13.10
N LEU A 135 6.58 -2.94 12.56
CA LEU A 135 5.84 -3.80 11.65
C LEU A 135 6.17 -3.38 10.21
N ALA A 136 6.97 -4.18 9.52
CA ALA A 136 7.37 -3.92 8.13
C ALA A 136 6.34 -4.52 7.17
N ILE A 137 5.87 -3.73 6.20
CA ILE A 137 4.89 -4.17 5.19
C ILE A 137 5.54 -4.74 3.93
N SER A 138 6.88 -4.70 3.81
CA SER A 138 7.64 -5.23 2.68
C SER A 138 9.05 -5.59 3.12
N ARG A 139 9.72 -6.50 2.38
CA ARG A 139 11.15 -6.82 2.60
C ARG A 139 12.05 -5.61 2.39
N THR A 140 11.64 -4.70 1.52
CA THR A 140 12.35 -3.42 1.34
C THR A 140 12.30 -2.57 2.62
N ILE A 141 11.12 -2.43 3.25
CA ILE A 141 11.03 -1.68 4.52
C ILE A 141 11.77 -2.41 5.64
N GLU A 142 11.69 -3.74 5.73
CA GLU A 142 12.50 -4.54 6.66
C GLU A 142 13.99 -4.21 6.50
N LYS A 143 14.50 -4.26 5.28
CA LYS A 143 15.90 -3.93 4.97
C LYS A 143 16.24 -2.46 5.28
N GLN A 144 15.37 -1.52 4.94
CA GLN A 144 15.59 -0.10 5.27
C GLN A 144 15.72 0.13 6.79
N LEU A 145 14.96 -0.62 7.60
CA LEU A 145 15.07 -0.59 9.07
C LEU A 145 16.40 -1.22 9.54
N GLU A 146 16.84 -2.33 8.94
CA GLU A 146 18.14 -2.94 9.22
C GLU A 146 19.31 -2.00 8.85
N ASP A 147 19.22 -1.30 7.71
CA ASP A 147 20.21 -0.31 7.26
C ASP A 147 20.33 0.88 8.23
N LEU A 148 19.25 1.22 8.93
CA LEU A 148 19.23 2.18 10.05
C LEU A 148 19.77 1.60 11.35
N LYS A 149 20.37 0.39 11.32
CA LYS A 149 20.92 -0.33 12.48
C LYS A 149 19.92 -0.61 13.58
N ILE A 150 18.65 -0.73 13.24
CA ILE A 150 17.62 -1.20 14.14
C ILE A 150 17.83 -2.70 14.37
N PRO A 151 17.90 -3.18 15.63
CA PRO A 151 18.07 -4.59 15.93
C PRO A 151 16.98 -5.47 15.28
N ARG A 152 17.37 -6.60 14.71
CA ARG A 152 16.46 -7.49 13.95
C ARG A 152 15.29 -8.02 14.81
N GLU A 153 15.51 -8.23 16.09
CA GLU A 153 14.46 -8.63 17.04
C GLU A 153 13.35 -7.60 17.18
N LYS A 154 13.63 -6.32 16.88
CA LYS A 154 12.64 -5.23 16.86
C LYS A 154 11.89 -5.10 15.52
N ILE A 155 12.22 -5.90 14.52
CA ILE A 155 11.59 -5.81 13.20
C ILE A 155 10.78 -7.10 12.94
N LYS A 156 9.53 -6.95 12.56
CA LYS A 156 8.65 -8.05 12.15
C LYS A 156 8.06 -7.77 10.78
N LEU A 157 8.36 -8.63 9.81
CA LEU A 157 7.79 -8.56 8.48
C LEU A 157 6.37 -9.14 8.50
N ILE A 158 5.37 -8.31 8.25
CA ILE A 158 3.96 -8.72 8.27
C ILE A 158 3.27 -8.62 6.90
N PHE A 159 3.81 -7.80 5.96
CA PHE A 159 3.17 -7.43 4.70
C PHE A 159 1.85 -6.63 4.88
N ASN A 160 0.98 -6.66 3.86
CA ASN A 160 -0.39 -6.15 3.91
C ASN A 160 -1.38 -7.26 3.55
N PRO A 161 -2.56 -7.33 4.18
CA PRO A 161 -3.55 -8.37 3.87
C PRO A 161 -4.28 -8.10 2.57
N ILE A 162 -4.50 -9.13 1.80
CA ILE A 162 -5.39 -9.12 0.64
C ILE A 162 -6.46 -10.21 0.77
N GLU A 163 -7.69 -9.92 0.38
CA GLU A 163 -8.72 -10.96 0.34
C GLU A 163 -8.43 -11.99 -0.74
N GLU A 164 -8.89 -13.19 -0.51
CA GLU A 164 -8.86 -14.24 -1.51
C GLU A 164 -10.06 -14.08 -2.43
N TYR A 165 -9.81 -13.71 -3.69
CA TYR A 165 -10.87 -13.51 -4.69
C TYR A 165 -10.95 -14.69 -5.66
N ASP A 166 -12.09 -14.82 -6.33
CA ASP A 166 -12.18 -15.72 -7.46
C ASP A 166 -11.39 -15.18 -8.66
N VAL A 167 -10.85 -16.10 -9.46
CA VAL A 167 -10.20 -15.75 -10.73
C VAL A 167 -11.24 -15.17 -11.66
N LEU A 168 -10.92 -14.03 -12.27
CA LEU A 168 -11.83 -13.42 -13.25
C LEU A 168 -11.97 -14.30 -14.49
N PRO A 169 -13.18 -14.35 -15.09
CA PRO A 169 -13.41 -15.09 -16.33
C PRO A 169 -12.54 -14.53 -17.46
N GLU A 170 -12.16 -15.40 -18.39
CA GLU A 170 -11.37 -15.04 -19.54
C GLU A 170 -12.18 -14.15 -20.50
N THR A 171 -11.50 -13.15 -21.09
CA THR A 171 -12.12 -12.35 -22.13
C THR A 171 -12.23 -13.15 -23.45
N ASN A 172 -13.36 -13.02 -24.13
CA ASN A 172 -13.58 -13.70 -25.41
C ASN A 172 -12.81 -13.06 -26.60
N ASN A 173 -12.10 -11.94 -26.37
CA ASN A 173 -11.40 -11.21 -27.42
C ASN A 173 -9.87 -11.47 -27.39
N SER A 174 -9.45 -12.58 -27.99
CA SER A 174 -8.08 -13.10 -27.90
C SER A 174 -7.01 -12.38 -28.74
N LYS A 175 -7.36 -11.34 -29.50
CA LYS A 175 -6.43 -10.70 -30.46
C LYS A 175 -5.81 -9.39 -29.95
N GLU A 176 -6.42 -8.73 -29.01
CA GLU A 176 -5.96 -7.46 -28.45
C GLU A 176 -5.33 -7.64 -27.07
N ILE A 177 -4.21 -6.96 -26.82
CA ILE A 177 -3.56 -6.94 -25.52
C ILE A 177 -4.26 -5.89 -24.68
N ASN A 178 -5.14 -6.32 -23.78
CA ASN A 178 -5.91 -5.44 -22.93
C ASN A 178 -5.15 -5.19 -21.61
N LEU A 179 -4.49 -4.06 -21.52
CA LEU A 179 -3.79 -3.61 -20.32
C LEU A 179 -4.68 -2.69 -19.50
N PHE A 180 -4.47 -2.67 -18.21
CA PHE A 180 -5.04 -1.62 -17.37
C PHE A 180 -4.02 -1.04 -16.39
N TYR A 181 -4.27 0.18 -15.98
CA TYR A 181 -3.60 0.88 -14.91
C TYR A 181 -4.64 1.37 -13.90
N ALA A 182 -4.34 1.31 -12.61
CA ALA A 182 -5.18 1.92 -11.58
C ALA A 182 -4.33 2.65 -10.53
N GLY A 183 -4.57 3.95 -10.38
CA GLY A 183 -3.82 4.78 -9.44
C GLY A 183 -3.83 6.27 -9.80
N ARG A 184 -3.06 7.06 -9.04
CA ARG A 184 -2.90 8.48 -9.34
C ARG A 184 -2.23 8.68 -10.69
N VAL A 185 -2.76 9.60 -11.50
CA VAL A 185 -2.22 9.93 -12.81
C VAL A 185 -1.12 10.97 -12.66
N MET A 186 0.12 10.55 -12.90
CA MET A 186 1.34 11.37 -12.79
C MET A 186 2.25 11.06 -13.97
N LEU A 187 2.57 12.07 -14.78
CA LEU A 187 3.37 11.89 -15.99
C LEU A 187 4.82 11.49 -15.67
N ASP A 188 5.49 12.30 -14.83
CA ASP A 188 6.92 12.14 -14.48
C ASP A 188 7.16 11.87 -12.99
N GLY A 189 6.14 11.96 -12.15
CA GLY A 189 6.21 11.75 -10.72
C GLY A 189 6.40 10.25 -10.35
N GLN A 190 5.94 9.89 -9.16
CA GLN A 190 6.04 8.54 -8.61
C GLN A 190 5.52 7.47 -9.58
N LYS A 191 4.37 7.71 -10.20
CA LYS A 191 3.68 6.71 -11.06
C LYS A 191 4.22 6.65 -12.48
N ASN A 192 4.92 7.70 -12.96
CA ASN A 192 5.71 7.72 -14.21
C ASN A 192 4.97 7.15 -15.43
N LEU A 193 3.74 7.65 -15.68
CA LEU A 193 2.95 7.19 -16.84
C LEU A 193 3.65 7.48 -18.19
N ARG A 194 4.65 8.37 -18.21
CA ARG A 194 5.47 8.61 -19.40
C ARG A 194 6.04 7.32 -19.98
N GLU A 195 6.67 6.48 -19.15
CA GLU A 195 7.24 5.21 -19.63
C GLU A 195 6.15 4.25 -20.11
N MET A 196 5.00 4.21 -19.45
CA MET A 196 3.84 3.41 -19.86
C MET A 196 3.37 3.79 -21.26
N LEU A 197 3.18 5.08 -21.51
CA LEU A 197 2.76 5.62 -22.81
C LEU A 197 3.80 5.37 -23.90
N MET A 198 5.09 5.43 -23.57
CA MET A 198 6.17 5.07 -24.48
C MET A 198 6.18 3.57 -24.79
N GLY A 199 5.94 2.73 -23.80
CA GLY A 199 5.95 1.26 -23.94
C GLY A 199 4.86 0.71 -24.85
N ILE A 200 3.66 1.32 -24.84
CA ILE A 200 2.55 0.89 -25.70
C ILE A 200 2.63 1.44 -27.14
N LYS A 201 3.54 2.41 -27.38
CA LYS A 201 3.62 3.07 -28.70
C LYS A 201 3.94 2.09 -29.82
N GLU A 202 4.91 1.25 -29.60
CA GLU A 202 5.47 0.33 -30.61
C GLU A 202 4.64 -0.98 -30.79
N ILE A 203 3.50 -1.11 -30.10
CA ILE A 203 2.65 -2.31 -30.12
C ILE A 203 1.34 -1.97 -30.79
N ASP A 204 1.03 -2.57 -31.94
CA ASP A 204 -0.13 -2.20 -32.74
C ASP A 204 -1.47 -2.59 -32.10
N ASN A 205 -1.55 -3.82 -31.56
CA ASN A 205 -2.78 -4.44 -31.08
C ASN A 205 -2.90 -4.36 -29.53
N VAL A 206 -2.67 -3.20 -28.97
CA VAL A 206 -2.77 -2.95 -27.53
C VAL A 206 -3.82 -1.90 -27.21
N HIS A 207 -4.62 -2.16 -26.18
CA HIS A 207 -5.49 -1.18 -25.53
C HIS A 207 -5.11 -1.01 -24.07
N LEU A 208 -5.18 0.22 -23.57
CA LEU A 208 -4.85 0.58 -22.20
C LEU A 208 -6.01 1.33 -21.55
N ASP A 209 -6.60 0.72 -20.54
CA ASP A 209 -7.59 1.36 -19.68
C ASP A 209 -6.91 2.02 -18.46
N ILE A 210 -7.11 3.33 -18.28
CA ILE A 210 -6.54 4.08 -17.17
C ILE A 210 -7.65 4.47 -16.18
N TYR A 211 -7.62 3.86 -15.01
CA TYR A 211 -8.51 4.14 -13.88
C TYR A 211 -7.79 5.00 -12.85
N GLY A 212 -8.21 6.25 -12.73
CA GLY A 212 -7.62 7.19 -11.80
C GLY A 212 -7.62 8.62 -12.30
N THR A 213 -7.23 9.53 -11.41
CA THR A 213 -7.09 10.96 -11.70
C THR A 213 -5.84 11.50 -11.01
N GLY A 214 -5.51 12.75 -11.28
CA GLY A 214 -4.38 13.46 -10.68
C GLY A 214 -4.20 14.82 -11.32
N GLU A 215 -3.41 15.67 -10.70
CA GLU A 215 -3.14 17.03 -11.20
C GLU A 215 -2.48 17.03 -12.59
N GLU A 216 -1.76 15.95 -12.94
CA GLU A 216 -1.08 15.82 -14.23
C GLU A 216 -1.90 15.06 -15.29
N LEU A 217 -3.23 14.84 -15.07
CA LEU A 217 -4.08 14.13 -16.04
C LEU A 217 -4.04 14.77 -17.43
N GLU A 218 -4.23 16.08 -17.53
CA GLU A 218 -4.18 16.81 -18.79
C GLU A 218 -2.78 16.70 -19.45
N SER A 219 -1.72 16.79 -18.66
CA SER A 219 -0.35 16.61 -19.15
C SER A 219 -0.13 15.24 -19.74
N CYS A 220 -0.67 14.18 -19.11
CA CYS A 220 -0.62 12.80 -19.61
C CYS A 220 -1.38 12.65 -20.92
N GLN A 221 -2.58 13.22 -21.03
CA GLN A 221 -3.40 13.19 -22.25
C GLN A 221 -2.72 13.92 -23.40
N ASN A 222 -2.17 15.11 -23.15
CA ASN A 222 -1.40 15.88 -24.13
C ASN A 222 -0.15 15.13 -24.59
N TYR A 223 0.55 14.46 -23.67
CA TYR A 223 1.70 13.62 -24.02
C TYR A 223 1.29 12.42 -24.87
N ALA A 224 0.20 11.73 -24.53
CA ALA A 224 -0.35 10.65 -25.35
C ALA A 224 -0.70 11.11 -26.78
N GLY A 225 -1.24 12.32 -26.91
CA GLY A 225 -1.48 12.95 -28.22
C GLY A 225 -0.20 13.18 -29.02
N LYS A 226 0.83 13.74 -28.39
CA LYS A 226 2.15 13.96 -29.02
C LYS A 226 2.83 12.66 -29.44
N MET A 227 2.63 11.59 -28.68
CA MET A 227 3.16 10.26 -28.97
C MET A 227 2.35 9.48 -30.01
N GLY A 228 1.14 9.96 -30.37
CA GLY A 228 0.25 9.30 -31.33
C GLY A 228 -0.49 8.08 -30.77
N VAL A 229 -0.56 7.92 -29.45
CA VAL A 229 -1.15 6.74 -28.78
C VAL A 229 -2.56 6.96 -28.22
N SER A 230 -3.14 8.15 -28.38
CA SER A 230 -4.44 8.49 -27.79
C SER A 230 -5.56 7.52 -28.15
N LYS A 231 -5.55 6.94 -29.35
CA LYS A 231 -6.56 5.97 -29.80
C LYS A 231 -6.43 4.59 -29.11
N LYS A 232 -5.28 4.31 -28.47
CA LYS A 232 -5.03 3.07 -27.73
C LYS A 232 -5.43 3.18 -26.27
N ILE A 233 -5.96 4.34 -25.81
CA ILE A 233 -6.15 4.63 -24.40
C ILE A 233 -7.58 5.06 -24.12
N THR A 234 -8.18 4.45 -23.10
CA THR A 234 -9.42 4.93 -22.48
C THR A 234 -9.13 5.47 -21.08
N TRP A 235 -9.50 6.74 -20.83
CA TRP A 235 -9.36 7.41 -19.55
C TRP A 235 -10.70 7.36 -18.80
N HIS A 236 -10.78 6.54 -17.75
CA HIS A 236 -12.03 6.33 -16.99
C HIS A 236 -12.20 7.33 -15.84
N GLY A 237 -11.13 8.06 -15.47
CA GLY A 237 -11.15 8.92 -14.28
C GLY A 237 -11.17 8.13 -12.98
N TRP A 238 -11.48 8.80 -11.88
CA TRP A 238 -11.60 8.16 -10.57
C TRP A 238 -12.75 7.13 -10.55
N THR A 239 -12.43 5.93 -10.12
CA THR A 239 -13.37 4.81 -10.11
C THR A 239 -13.29 4.14 -8.73
N PRO A 240 -14.23 4.42 -7.80
CA PRO A 240 -14.20 3.89 -6.44
C PRO A 240 -14.29 2.37 -6.38
N ASP A 241 -15.09 1.77 -7.27
CA ASP A 241 -15.30 0.32 -7.35
C ASP A 241 -14.67 -0.26 -8.61
N LEU A 242 -13.32 -0.21 -8.70
CA LEU A 242 -12.55 -0.68 -9.86
C LEU A 242 -12.99 -2.07 -10.32
N TRP A 243 -13.08 -3.02 -9.40
CA TRP A 243 -13.38 -4.42 -9.70
C TRP A 243 -14.84 -4.67 -10.11
N ASN A 244 -15.72 -3.70 -9.89
CA ASN A 244 -17.07 -3.70 -10.47
C ASN A 244 -17.08 -3.27 -11.94
N LYS A 245 -16.03 -2.63 -12.43
CA LYS A 245 -15.86 -2.26 -13.84
C LYS A 245 -15.10 -3.31 -14.64
N ILE A 246 -14.10 -3.94 -14.04
CA ILE A 246 -13.30 -5.00 -14.69
C ILE A 246 -14.00 -6.35 -14.42
N LYS A 247 -14.85 -6.79 -15.38
CA LYS A 247 -15.64 -8.03 -15.26
C LYS A 247 -14.98 -9.24 -15.92
N GLU A 248 -14.16 -9.00 -16.91
CA GLU A 248 -13.38 -10.00 -17.62
C GLU A 248 -11.90 -9.80 -17.31
N ARG A 249 -11.10 -10.85 -17.41
CA ARG A 249 -9.69 -10.83 -17.09
C ARG A 249 -8.88 -10.07 -18.14
N PRO A 250 -8.31 -8.89 -17.84
CA PRO A 250 -7.38 -8.21 -18.72
C PRO A 250 -6.12 -9.05 -18.93
N SER A 251 -5.34 -8.73 -19.96
CA SER A 251 -4.05 -9.36 -20.20
C SER A 251 -3.07 -9.12 -19.07
N ALA A 252 -2.99 -7.88 -18.54
CA ALA A 252 -2.20 -7.54 -17.35
C ALA A 252 -2.56 -6.18 -16.77
N LEU A 253 -2.22 -5.99 -15.48
CA LEU A 253 -1.97 -4.67 -14.91
C LEU A 253 -0.59 -4.19 -15.39
N ILE A 254 -0.48 -2.91 -15.78
CA ILE A 254 0.80 -2.28 -16.08
C ILE A 254 1.11 -1.17 -15.06
N MET A 255 2.30 -1.23 -14.44
CA MET A 255 2.77 -0.23 -13.48
C MET A 255 4.21 0.19 -13.78
N THR A 256 4.41 1.48 -13.95
CA THR A 256 5.71 2.08 -14.28
C THR A 256 6.27 2.92 -13.14
N SER A 257 5.84 2.62 -11.91
CA SER A 257 6.18 3.40 -10.70
C SER A 257 7.70 3.41 -10.45
N LYS A 258 8.20 4.56 -10.00
CA LYS A 258 9.60 4.69 -9.58
C LYS A 258 9.87 4.12 -8.19
N TYR A 259 8.87 4.19 -7.32
CA TYR A 259 8.90 3.66 -5.95
C TYR A 259 7.48 3.39 -5.42
N GLU A 260 7.37 2.38 -4.56
CA GLU A 260 6.15 1.99 -3.83
C GLU A 260 6.56 1.50 -2.43
N GLY A 261 5.64 1.55 -1.48
CA GLY A 261 5.80 0.86 -0.20
C GLY A 261 5.50 -0.65 -0.37
N LEU A 262 4.23 -0.97 -0.60
CA LEU A 262 3.73 -2.24 -1.10
C LEU A 262 2.45 -1.93 -1.89
N SER A 263 2.42 -2.26 -3.17
CA SER A 263 1.32 -1.89 -4.05
C SER A 263 0.08 -2.76 -3.83
N MET A 264 -0.97 -2.18 -3.24
CA MET A 264 -2.23 -2.90 -3.01
C MET A 264 -2.91 -3.30 -4.33
N VAL A 265 -2.87 -2.43 -5.36
CA VAL A 265 -3.49 -2.75 -6.65
C VAL A 265 -2.79 -3.93 -7.35
N MET A 266 -1.48 -4.10 -7.17
CA MET A 266 -0.79 -5.29 -7.68
C MET A 266 -1.25 -6.56 -6.94
N LEU A 267 -1.37 -6.52 -5.61
CA LEU A 267 -1.90 -7.65 -4.82
C LEU A 267 -3.34 -7.98 -5.22
N GLU A 268 -4.20 -6.97 -5.35
CA GLU A 268 -5.59 -7.14 -5.76
C GLU A 268 -5.73 -7.75 -7.15
N THR A 269 -4.82 -7.38 -8.04
CA THR A 269 -4.72 -7.89 -9.41
C THR A 269 -4.33 -9.37 -9.42
N VAL A 270 -3.21 -9.68 -8.78
CA VAL A 270 -2.68 -11.05 -8.70
C VAL A 270 -3.66 -11.98 -7.99
N ALA A 271 -4.34 -11.51 -6.93
CA ALA A 271 -5.38 -12.27 -6.22
C ALA A 271 -6.58 -12.67 -7.11
N ARG A 272 -6.76 -12.02 -8.26
CA ARG A 272 -7.80 -12.34 -9.28
C ARG A 272 -7.26 -13.12 -10.48
N GLY A 273 -6.02 -13.61 -10.38
CA GLY A 273 -5.39 -14.39 -11.44
C GLY A 273 -4.92 -13.55 -12.63
N ILE A 274 -4.78 -12.24 -12.47
CA ILE A 274 -4.32 -11.32 -13.51
C ILE A 274 -2.82 -11.08 -13.36
N PRO A 275 -2.01 -11.26 -14.41
CA PRO A 275 -0.58 -10.95 -14.39
C PRO A 275 -0.29 -9.46 -14.18
N VAL A 276 0.92 -9.16 -13.73
CA VAL A 276 1.41 -7.79 -13.55
C VAL A 276 2.66 -7.54 -14.41
N ILE A 277 2.70 -6.40 -15.08
CA ILE A 277 3.90 -5.85 -15.70
C ILE A 277 4.33 -4.66 -14.85
N THR A 278 5.58 -4.66 -14.35
CA THR A 278 6.03 -3.58 -13.46
C THR A 278 7.49 -3.21 -13.69
N SER A 279 7.82 -1.94 -13.41
CA SER A 279 9.20 -1.51 -13.24
C SER A 279 9.85 -2.20 -12.02
N LYS A 280 11.16 -2.38 -12.05
CA LYS A 280 11.95 -2.89 -10.91
C LYS A 280 12.16 -1.81 -9.85
N PHE A 281 11.07 -1.34 -9.22
CA PHE A 281 11.19 -0.53 -8.01
C PHE A 281 11.56 -1.40 -6.80
N LYS A 282 12.08 -0.82 -5.72
CA LYS A 282 12.73 -1.56 -4.62
C LYS A 282 11.93 -2.74 -4.02
N SER A 283 10.58 -2.68 -4.00
CA SER A 283 9.72 -3.73 -3.39
C SER A 283 8.90 -4.51 -4.42
N TYR A 284 9.22 -4.45 -5.71
CA TYR A 284 8.43 -5.13 -6.75
C TYR A 284 8.43 -6.65 -6.58
N ASP A 285 9.55 -7.23 -6.18
CA ASP A 285 9.78 -8.67 -6.02
C ASP A 285 9.14 -9.26 -4.75
N ASP A 286 8.64 -8.41 -3.85
CA ASP A 286 7.73 -8.85 -2.80
C ASP A 286 6.43 -9.44 -3.38
N ILE A 287 5.97 -8.94 -4.52
CA ILE A 287 4.71 -9.35 -5.16
C ILE A 287 4.97 -10.11 -6.45
N VAL A 288 5.81 -9.55 -7.36
CA VAL A 288 6.01 -10.10 -8.70
C VAL A 288 7.08 -11.18 -8.71
N LYS A 289 6.66 -12.38 -9.16
CA LYS A 289 7.50 -13.55 -9.38
C LYS A 289 7.58 -13.79 -10.89
N GLU A 290 8.77 -13.57 -11.47
CA GLU A 290 9.01 -13.66 -12.91
C GLU A 290 8.48 -14.98 -13.50
N ASN A 291 7.76 -14.89 -14.61
CA ASN A 291 7.16 -16.01 -15.33
C ASN A 291 6.11 -16.83 -14.54
N ILE A 292 5.71 -16.38 -13.34
CA ILE A 292 4.67 -17.02 -12.52
C ILE A 292 3.43 -16.14 -12.46
N ASN A 293 3.60 -14.88 -12.03
CA ASN A 293 2.49 -13.94 -11.88
C ASN A 293 2.73 -12.60 -12.59
N GLY A 294 3.83 -12.47 -13.34
CA GLY A 294 4.10 -11.24 -14.08
C GLY A 294 5.49 -11.17 -14.67
N TYR A 295 5.82 -9.99 -15.16
CA TYR A 295 7.09 -9.64 -15.76
C TYR A 295 7.54 -8.28 -15.25
N SER A 296 8.86 -8.14 -15.03
CA SER A 296 9.44 -6.87 -14.62
C SER A 296 10.40 -6.32 -15.67
N TYR A 297 10.60 -5.01 -15.65
CA TYR A 297 11.55 -4.32 -16.52
C TYR A 297 12.37 -3.29 -15.73
N SER A 298 13.57 -3.01 -16.19
CA SER A 298 14.45 -1.99 -15.59
C SER A 298 13.89 -0.59 -15.88
N LEU A 299 13.69 0.22 -14.85
CA LEU A 299 13.19 1.59 -14.96
C LEU A 299 14.03 2.38 -16.01
N GLY A 300 13.37 3.07 -16.91
CA GLY A 300 14.00 3.78 -18.05
C GLY A 300 14.22 2.90 -19.28
N ASN A 301 14.10 1.58 -19.19
CA ASN A 301 14.33 0.68 -20.33
C ASN A 301 13.02 0.34 -21.07
N ILE A 302 12.60 1.23 -21.95
CA ILE A 302 11.37 1.07 -22.73
C ILE A 302 11.36 -0.22 -23.57
N LYS A 303 12.51 -0.65 -24.08
CA LYS A 303 12.61 -1.90 -24.85
C LYS A 303 12.29 -3.14 -24.01
N GLU A 304 12.72 -3.16 -22.74
CA GLU A 304 12.35 -4.23 -21.81
C GLU A 304 10.84 -4.18 -21.48
N LEU A 305 10.28 -2.98 -21.31
CA LEU A 305 8.85 -2.80 -21.07
C LEU A 305 8.01 -3.32 -22.23
N THR A 306 8.35 -2.94 -23.46
CA THR A 306 7.68 -3.43 -24.69
C THR A 306 7.74 -4.97 -24.76
N LYS A 307 8.92 -5.56 -24.50
CA LYS A 307 9.07 -7.02 -24.45
C LYS A 307 8.23 -7.68 -23.35
N ALA A 308 8.09 -7.03 -22.18
CA ALA A 308 7.26 -7.56 -21.11
C ALA A 308 5.75 -7.56 -21.50
N ILE A 309 5.30 -6.53 -22.22
CA ILE A 309 3.94 -6.46 -22.76
C ILE A 309 3.72 -7.57 -23.82
N GLU A 310 4.66 -7.76 -24.74
CA GLU A 310 4.61 -8.83 -25.74
C GLU A 310 4.60 -10.24 -25.11
N LYS A 311 5.37 -10.44 -24.03
CA LYS A 311 5.41 -11.71 -23.30
C LYS A 311 4.06 -12.08 -22.70
N VAL A 312 3.32 -11.13 -22.14
CA VAL A 312 1.98 -11.37 -21.59
C VAL A 312 1.03 -11.88 -22.68
N ALA A 313 1.15 -11.36 -23.89
CA ALA A 313 0.33 -11.77 -25.02
C ALA A 313 0.69 -13.17 -25.55
N ASN A 314 1.99 -13.49 -25.56
CA ASN A 314 2.51 -14.72 -26.19
C ASN A 314 2.61 -15.91 -25.22
N ASN A 315 2.71 -15.65 -23.91
CA ASN A 315 2.90 -16.66 -22.87
C ASN A 315 1.79 -16.51 -21.83
N ALA A 316 0.67 -17.20 -22.06
CA ALA A 316 -0.43 -17.22 -21.10
C ALA A 316 0.01 -17.84 -19.79
N LEU A 317 0.10 -17.01 -18.73
CA LEU A 317 0.34 -17.50 -17.37
C LEU A 317 -0.93 -18.14 -16.82
N ASN A 318 -0.79 -19.27 -16.13
CA ASN A 318 -1.93 -19.96 -15.53
C ASN A 318 -2.54 -19.07 -14.42
N PRO A 319 -3.81 -18.66 -14.48
CA PRO A 319 -4.41 -17.71 -13.55
C PRO A 319 -4.51 -18.26 -12.11
N ILE A 320 -4.58 -19.58 -11.95
CA ILE A 320 -4.55 -20.21 -10.62
C ILE A 320 -3.15 -20.09 -10.01
N ASP A 321 -2.10 -20.32 -10.80
CA ASP A 321 -0.71 -20.17 -10.32
C ASP A 321 -0.40 -18.69 -10.03
N VAL A 322 -0.89 -17.77 -10.86
CA VAL A 322 -0.84 -16.32 -10.62
C VAL A 322 -1.44 -16.02 -9.25
N LYS A 323 -2.69 -16.40 -8.99
CA LYS A 323 -3.39 -16.19 -7.72
C LYS A 323 -2.64 -16.81 -6.54
N ASN A 324 -2.22 -18.07 -6.64
CA ASN A 324 -1.58 -18.80 -5.55
C ASN A 324 -0.18 -18.27 -5.21
N SER A 325 0.46 -17.56 -6.13
CA SER A 325 1.81 -17.02 -5.96
C SER A 325 1.93 -16.05 -4.78
N ILE A 326 0.81 -15.45 -4.35
CA ILE A 326 0.74 -14.49 -3.22
C ILE A 326 0.00 -15.06 -2.00
N SER A 327 -0.06 -16.37 -1.83
CA SER A 327 -0.80 -17.03 -0.73
C SER A 327 -0.39 -16.52 0.66
N GLU A 328 0.84 -16.08 0.82
CA GLU A 328 1.33 -15.51 2.08
C GLU A 328 0.65 -14.18 2.49
N TYR A 329 -0.03 -13.49 1.57
CA TYR A 329 -0.75 -12.24 1.84
C TYR A 329 -2.23 -12.48 2.19
N TYR A 330 -2.75 -13.69 2.00
CA TYR A 330 -4.15 -14.01 2.30
C TYR A 330 -4.43 -13.98 3.80
N PRO A 331 -5.69 -13.74 4.22
CA PRO A 331 -6.01 -13.42 5.60
C PRO A 331 -5.47 -14.42 6.61
N LYS A 332 -5.56 -15.72 6.34
CA LYS A 332 -5.10 -16.77 7.24
C LYS A 332 -3.61 -16.63 7.59
N GLU A 333 -2.75 -16.49 6.60
CA GLU A 333 -1.30 -16.40 6.81
C GLU A 333 -0.88 -15.03 7.30
N TYR A 334 -1.51 -13.98 6.79
CA TYR A 334 -1.27 -12.62 7.22
C TYR A 334 -1.60 -12.41 8.71
N PHE A 335 -2.83 -12.76 9.13
CA PHE A 335 -3.24 -12.53 10.52
C PHE A 335 -2.50 -13.40 11.50
N LYS A 336 -2.08 -14.61 11.12
CA LYS A 336 -1.19 -15.44 11.93
C LYS A 336 0.15 -14.73 12.21
N ARG A 337 0.76 -14.09 11.19
CA ARG A 337 2.00 -13.32 11.37
C ARG A 337 1.78 -12.06 12.21
N LEU A 338 0.71 -11.31 11.93
CA LEU A 338 0.37 -10.12 12.69
C LEU A 338 0.18 -10.44 14.17
N ASP A 339 -0.64 -11.45 14.48
CA ASP A 339 -0.93 -11.85 15.85
C ASP A 339 0.34 -12.25 16.59
N SER A 340 1.17 -13.12 16.01
CA SER A 340 2.45 -13.53 16.61
C SER A 340 3.43 -12.36 16.80
N SER A 341 3.42 -11.39 15.88
CA SER A 341 4.28 -10.20 15.97
C SER A 341 3.83 -9.26 17.09
N LEU A 342 2.52 -9.07 17.24
CA LEU A 342 1.96 -8.27 18.33
C LEU A 342 2.14 -8.93 19.69
N GLU A 343 1.89 -10.22 19.82
CA GLU A 343 2.16 -10.99 21.05
C GLU A 343 3.62 -10.82 21.46
N TYR A 344 4.57 -10.97 20.53
CA TYR A 344 5.99 -10.78 20.80
C TYR A 344 6.32 -9.40 21.36
N PHE A 345 5.78 -8.33 20.79
CA PHE A 345 6.08 -6.95 21.23
C PHE A 345 5.31 -6.52 22.48
N LEU A 346 4.11 -7.04 22.70
CA LEU A 346 3.24 -6.61 23.78
C LEU A 346 3.41 -7.43 25.06
N ASP A 347 4.01 -8.64 24.98
CA ASP A 347 4.25 -9.52 26.13
C ASP A 347 5.71 -9.48 26.64
N SER A 348 6.57 -8.68 25.96
CA SER A 348 7.97 -8.42 26.34
C SER A 348 8.13 -7.24 27.38
#